data_961c92a0837457c2f64e9379c4c0ab65
#
_entry.id   961c92a0837457c2f64e9379c4c0ab65
#
_cell.length_a   1.000
_cell.length_b   1.000
_cell.length_c   1.000
_cell.angle_alpha   90.00
_cell.angle_beta   90.00
_cell.angle_gamma   90.00
#
_symmetry.space_group_name_H-M   'P 1'
#
loop_
_entity.id
_entity.type
_entity.pdbx_description
1 polymer ?
#
loop_
_entity_poly.entity_id
_entity_poly.type
_entity_poly.pdbx_seq_one_letter_code
_entity_poly.pdbx_strand_id
1 'polypeptide(L)'
;CKLGATIIPASLQLTRKDVVYRANSADVKAIVAVNDEYVCTQVEEAMPDCPTVREKFIVDGSREGWVDFDELIAGYPDTFERPTGDGVTSKDIMLMYFTSGTTGNPKAVEHNFAHPLGHIITAKYWQQVQENKLHMSVTDSGWAKFGWGKIYGQWIAGATIFAYDMDKFVPTKLLQKIQDYKLTTFCAPPTMYRFMLQEDVAAYDLSSVENFATAGEPLNAEVTIQWERLTGKKIREGFGQTEGPVLLATFPWIEPRPGSMGKPSPLLNVKLLDDDGREVDDGEEGAICVTGLKEAYPPGLFVGYYGNPERTEEAVGGEYYNLHDMAWRDSDGYCYFVGRNDDVIKCSGYRIGPFEVESALVEHPAVVECAVTAAPDPIRGKVVKATIVLAKGYEGTDALTRELQDHVKKTTAPYKYPRIIEYVDELPKTIGGKIKRKLIRQTDGIQE
;
A
#
# COMPACT_ATOMS: atom_id res chain seq x y z
N CYS A 1 6.29 -6.69 -21.79
CA CYS A 1 5.31 -7.79 -21.70
C CYS A 1 5.23 -8.63 -22.99
N LYS A 2 4.93 -8.05 -24.17
CA LYS A 2 4.80 -8.82 -25.43
C LYS A 2 6.06 -9.61 -25.81
N LEU A 3 7.24 -9.12 -25.42
CA LEU A 3 8.53 -9.77 -25.65
C LEU A 3 8.85 -10.89 -24.65
N GLY A 4 8.00 -11.14 -23.65
CA GLY A 4 8.28 -12.05 -22.55
C GLY A 4 9.25 -11.49 -21.50
N ALA A 5 9.59 -10.21 -21.55
CA ALA A 5 10.44 -9.58 -20.55
C ALA A 5 9.68 -9.40 -19.24
N THR A 6 10.28 -9.79 -18.12
CA THR A 6 9.77 -9.53 -16.78
C THR A 6 10.09 -8.10 -16.38
N ILE A 7 9.07 -7.33 -16.01
CA ILE A 7 9.20 -5.92 -15.63
C ILE A 7 9.40 -5.83 -14.11
N ILE A 8 10.33 -4.98 -13.68
CA ILE A 8 10.59 -4.68 -12.27
C ILE A 8 10.42 -3.17 -12.06
N PRO A 9 9.23 -2.70 -11.67
CA PRO A 9 9.01 -1.28 -11.39
C PRO A 9 9.89 -0.78 -10.25
N ALA A 10 10.42 0.42 -10.42
CA ALA A 10 11.34 1.05 -9.48
C ALA A 10 10.94 2.50 -9.19
N SER A 11 11.13 2.91 -7.93
CA SER A 11 10.94 4.30 -7.50
C SER A 11 12.11 5.17 -7.94
N LEU A 12 11.84 6.42 -8.26
CA LEU A 12 12.87 7.44 -8.50
C LEU A 12 13.75 7.71 -7.26
N GLN A 13 13.32 7.31 -6.08
CA GLN A 13 14.01 7.54 -4.80
C GLN A 13 14.98 6.41 -4.41
N LEU A 14 15.22 5.43 -5.28
CA LEU A 14 16.16 4.35 -4.99
C LEU A 14 17.58 4.90 -4.86
N THR A 15 18.26 4.47 -3.79
CA THR A 15 19.69 4.75 -3.60
C THR A 15 20.53 3.71 -4.35
N ARG A 16 21.83 4.02 -4.55
CA ARG A 16 22.82 3.06 -5.07
C ARG A 16 22.68 1.67 -4.43
N LYS A 17 22.58 1.62 -3.10
CA LYS A 17 22.44 0.36 -2.36
C LYS A 17 21.19 -0.42 -2.78
N ASP A 18 20.07 0.28 -2.97
CA ASP A 18 18.81 -0.35 -3.38
C ASP A 18 18.90 -0.88 -4.82
N VAL A 19 19.54 -0.13 -5.72
CA VAL A 19 19.77 -0.55 -7.11
C VAL A 19 20.64 -1.82 -7.16
N VAL A 20 21.78 -1.82 -6.45
CA VAL A 20 22.68 -3.00 -6.37
C VAL A 20 21.93 -4.22 -5.83
N TYR A 21 21.18 -4.05 -4.74
CA TYR A 21 20.44 -5.15 -4.13
C TYR A 21 19.41 -5.73 -5.10
N ARG A 22 18.57 -4.88 -5.70
CA ARG A 22 17.50 -5.33 -6.61
C ARG A 22 18.06 -5.95 -7.90
N ALA A 23 19.08 -5.31 -8.48
CA ALA A 23 19.71 -5.81 -9.70
C ALA A 23 20.28 -7.21 -9.52
N ASN A 24 20.99 -7.45 -8.42
CA ASN A 24 21.63 -8.75 -8.16
C ASN A 24 20.64 -9.81 -7.68
N SER A 25 19.65 -9.45 -6.86
CA SER A 25 18.68 -10.42 -6.33
C SER A 25 17.64 -10.87 -7.37
N ALA A 26 17.44 -10.10 -8.44
CA ALA A 26 16.50 -10.44 -9.52
C ALA A 26 17.18 -10.63 -10.89
N ASP A 27 18.51 -10.77 -10.93
CA ASP A 27 19.28 -10.97 -12.17
C ASP A 27 18.94 -9.98 -13.30
N VAL A 28 18.78 -8.71 -12.96
CA VAL A 28 18.36 -7.65 -13.89
C VAL A 28 19.33 -7.56 -15.06
N LYS A 29 18.80 -7.52 -16.29
CA LYS A 29 19.59 -7.46 -17.53
C LYS A 29 19.65 -6.08 -18.14
N ALA A 30 18.63 -5.25 -17.89
CA ALA A 30 18.55 -3.90 -18.43
C ALA A 30 17.89 -2.95 -17.43
N ILE A 31 18.33 -1.71 -17.43
CA ILE A 31 17.72 -0.62 -16.63
C ILE A 31 17.22 0.43 -17.61
N VAL A 32 15.95 0.85 -17.43
CA VAL A 32 15.36 1.98 -18.14
C VAL A 32 15.10 3.09 -17.13
N ALA A 33 15.66 4.26 -17.32
CA ALA A 33 15.53 5.39 -16.40
C ALA A 33 15.11 6.66 -17.12
N VAL A 34 14.45 7.57 -16.38
CA VAL A 34 14.24 8.95 -16.84
C VAL A 34 15.55 9.71 -16.76
N ASN A 35 15.69 10.77 -17.58
CA ASN A 35 16.88 11.63 -17.57
C ASN A 35 16.85 12.62 -16.40
N ASP A 36 16.92 12.08 -15.19
CA ASP A 36 17.02 12.80 -13.92
C ASP A 36 18.39 12.59 -13.32
N GLU A 37 19.05 13.66 -12.87
CA GLU A 37 20.43 13.61 -12.40
C GLU A 37 20.60 12.71 -11.18
N TYR A 38 19.66 12.75 -10.23
CA TYR A 38 19.72 11.88 -9.05
C TYR A 38 19.60 10.41 -9.45
N VAL A 39 18.59 10.08 -10.26
CA VAL A 39 18.33 8.70 -10.70
C VAL A 39 19.52 8.15 -11.47
N CYS A 40 20.03 8.90 -12.44
CA CYS A 40 21.16 8.50 -13.26
C CYS A 40 22.42 8.28 -12.43
N THR A 41 22.73 9.19 -11.50
CA THR A 41 23.88 9.06 -10.59
C THR A 41 23.78 7.79 -9.74
N GLN A 42 22.61 7.52 -9.14
CA GLN A 42 22.44 6.31 -8.32
C GLN A 42 22.63 5.01 -9.13
N VAL A 43 22.16 5.00 -10.38
CA VAL A 43 22.35 3.86 -11.29
C VAL A 43 23.81 3.73 -11.72
N GLU A 44 24.45 4.81 -12.17
CA GLU A 44 25.84 4.80 -12.63
C GLU A 44 26.81 4.33 -11.54
N GLU A 45 26.65 4.84 -10.32
CA GLU A 45 27.44 4.41 -9.17
C GLU A 45 27.20 2.94 -8.77
N ALA A 46 26.01 2.38 -9.11
CA ALA A 46 25.69 0.99 -8.82
C ALA A 46 26.30 -0.01 -9.83
N MET A 47 26.53 0.41 -11.07
CA MET A 47 26.94 -0.48 -12.16
C MET A 47 28.15 -1.37 -11.87
N PRO A 48 29.24 -0.89 -11.23
CA PRO A 48 30.38 -1.75 -10.91
C PRO A 48 30.01 -2.99 -10.07
N ASP A 49 28.93 -2.91 -9.31
CA ASP A 49 28.45 -3.98 -8.43
C ASP A 49 27.22 -4.73 -9.01
N CYS A 50 26.84 -4.45 -10.26
CA CYS A 50 25.69 -5.07 -10.93
C CYS A 50 26.09 -5.87 -12.19
N PRO A 51 26.80 -7.00 -12.02
CA PRO A 51 27.40 -7.74 -13.14
C PRO A 51 26.40 -8.33 -14.13
N THR A 52 25.13 -8.45 -13.77
CA THR A 52 24.08 -9.00 -14.64
C THR A 52 23.47 -7.95 -15.58
N VAL A 53 23.61 -6.66 -15.25
CA VAL A 53 23.09 -5.55 -16.05
C VAL A 53 24.01 -5.34 -17.27
N ARG A 54 23.41 -5.44 -18.45
CA ARG A 54 24.13 -5.33 -19.74
C ARG A 54 23.93 -4.00 -20.42
N GLU A 55 22.72 -3.42 -20.26
CA GLU A 55 22.30 -2.21 -20.96
C GLU A 55 21.61 -1.23 -20.01
N LYS A 56 21.84 0.04 -20.27
CA LYS A 56 21.16 1.17 -19.63
C LYS A 56 20.49 2.02 -20.70
N PHE A 57 19.19 2.24 -20.57
CA PHE A 57 18.40 3.05 -21.48
C PHE A 57 17.94 4.31 -20.75
N ILE A 58 18.06 5.45 -21.43
CA ILE A 58 17.58 6.74 -20.93
C ILE A 58 16.36 7.19 -21.73
N VAL A 59 15.34 7.68 -21.06
CA VAL A 59 14.13 8.27 -21.65
C VAL A 59 14.21 9.78 -21.49
N ASP A 60 13.66 10.53 -22.44
CA ASP A 60 13.68 11.99 -22.49
C ASP A 60 15.09 12.57 -22.66
N GLY A 61 15.75 12.24 -23.75
CA GLY A 61 17.02 12.77 -24.19
C GLY A 61 18.17 11.78 -24.15
N SER A 62 19.40 12.29 -24.22
CA SER A 62 20.62 11.48 -24.30
C SER A 62 21.54 11.71 -23.13
N ARG A 63 22.29 10.66 -22.74
CA ARG A 63 23.33 10.70 -21.70
C ARG A 63 24.50 9.78 -22.09
N GLU A 64 25.72 10.24 -21.84
CA GLU A 64 26.92 9.45 -22.12
C GLU A 64 26.89 8.11 -21.38
N GLY A 65 27.16 7.02 -22.09
CA GLY A 65 27.14 5.66 -21.55
C GLY A 65 25.74 5.07 -21.35
N TRP A 66 24.71 5.71 -21.91
CA TRP A 66 23.34 5.21 -21.97
C TRP A 66 22.86 5.12 -23.41
N VAL A 67 21.96 4.20 -23.68
CA VAL A 67 21.26 4.12 -24.97
C VAL A 67 20.04 5.04 -24.92
N ASP A 68 19.92 5.96 -25.86
CA ASP A 68 18.72 6.79 -26.02
C ASP A 68 17.54 5.88 -26.41
N PHE A 69 16.57 5.76 -25.52
CA PHE A 69 15.44 4.86 -25.70
C PHE A 69 14.50 5.35 -26.81
N ASP A 70 14.27 6.65 -26.87
CA ASP A 70 13.33 7.24 -27.84
C ASP A 70 13.89 7.18 -29.26
N GLU A 71 15.19 7.45 -29.42
CA GLU A 71 15.89 7.29 -30.71
C GLU A 71 15.90 5.81 -31.12
N LEU A 72 16.18 4.89 -30.19
CA LEU A 72 16.21 3.46 -30.47
C LEU A 72 14.86 2.95 -30.99
N ILE A 73 13.75 3.27 -30.30
CA ILE A 73 12.43 2.76 -30.66
C ILE A 73 11.88 3.39 -31.94
N ALA A 74 12.29 4.63 -32.28
CA ALA A 74 11.86 5.32 -33.52
C ALA A 74 12.28 4.57 -34.79
N GLY A 75 13.32 3.71 -34.69
CA GLY A 75 13.79 2.87 -35.81
C GLY A 75 13.01 1.55 -36.00
N TYR A 76 12.07 1.22 -35.09
CA TYR A 76 11.30 -0.02 -35.16
C TYR A 76 9.86 0.22 -35.64
N PRO A 77 9.20 -0.82 -36.24
CA PRO A 77 7.81 -0.73 -36.64
C PRO A 77 6.90 -0.61 -35.40
N ASP A 78 5.76 0.04 -35.58
CA ASP A 78 4.70 0.18 -34.58
C ASP A 78 3.86 -1.10 -34.38
N THR A 79 4.13 -2.12 -35.19
CA THR A 79 3.45 -3.41 -35.18
C THR A 79 4.35 -4.49 -34.55
N PHE A 80 3.73 -5.39 -33.78
CA PHE A 80 4.40 -6.54 -33.20
C PHE A 80 3.63 -7.81 -33.58
N GLU A 81 4.28 -8.67 -34.36
CA GLU A 81 3.76 -10.00 -34.66
C GLU A 81 4.09 -10.96 -33.51
N ARG A 82 3.02 -11.47 -32.88
CA ARG A 82 3.20 -12.44 -31.80
C ARG A 82 3.80 -13.74 -32.38
N PRO A 83 4.92 -14.24 -31.82
CA PRO A 83 5.48 -15.52 -32.24
C PRO A 83 4.43 -16.65 -32.15
N THR A 84 4.37 -17.49 -33.20
CA THR A 84 3.56 -18.70 -33.18
C THR A 84 4.36 -19.84 -32.54
N GLY A 85 3.72 -20.64 -31.69
CA GLY A 85 4.39 -21.73 -30.97
C GLY A 85 4.74 -21.38 -29.52
N ASP A 86 6.01 -21.46 -29.15
CA ASP A 86 6.50 -21.27 -27.77
C ASP A 86 6.44 -19.81 -27.27
N GLY A 87 5.37 -19.11 -27.63
CA GLY A 87 5.14 -17.73 -27.18
C GLY A 87 4.75 -17.63 -25.70
N VAL A 88 4.76 -16.39 -25.20
CA VAL A 88 4.38 -16.07 -23.83
C VAL A 88 2.98 -16.56 -23.48
N THR A 89 2.83 -17.28 -22.39
CA THR A 89 1.60 -17.86 -21.85
C THR A 89 1.11 -17.09 -20.64
N SER A 90 -0.11 -17.37 -20.17
CA SER A 90 -0.63 -16.77 -18.93
C SER A 90 0.12 -17.22 -17.67
N LYS A 91 0.94 -18.26 -17.75
CA LYS A 91 1.72 -18.81 -16.64
C LYS A 91 3.11 -18.19 -16.51
N ASP A 92 3.62 -17.57 -17.58
CA ASP A 92 4.94 -16.94 -17.55
C ASP A 92 4.94 -15.71 -16.63
N ILE A 93 6.10 -15.42 -16.02
CA ILE A 93 6.24 -14.26 -15.14
C ILE A 93 6.24 -12.99 -15.98
N MET A 94 5.33 -12.07 -15.64
CA MET A 94 5.17 -10.80 -16.31
C MET A 94 5.90 -9.68 -15.56
N LEU A 95 5.85 -9.71 -14.24
CA LEU A 95 6.40 -8.65 -13.42
C LEU A 95 6.81 -9.15 -12.03
N MET A 96 7.72 -8.40 -11.42
CA MET A 96 8.12 -8.56 -10.02
C MET A 96 8.02 -7.24 -9.29
N TYR A 97 7.48 -7.27 -8.07
CA TYR A 97 7.49 -6.11 -7.17
C TYR A 97 8.40 -6.39 -5.97
N PHE A 98 9.28 -5.44 -5.67
CA PHE A 98 10.02 -5.49 -4.42
C PHE A 98 9.20 -4.90 -3.28
N THR A 99 8.90 -5.72 -2.27
CA THR A 99 8.18 -5.29 -1.06
C THR A 99 9.13 -5.12 0.11
N SER A 100 8.92 -4.11 0.93
CA SER A 100 9.62 -4.00 2.21
C SER A 100 9.14 -5.10 3.14
N GLY A 101 9.97 -6.13 3.31
CA GLY A 101 9.71 -7.15 4.33
C GLY A 101 9.87 -6.56 5.75
N THR A 102 9.11 -7.08 6.71
CA THR A 102 9.24 -6.72 8.14
C THR A 102 10.56 -7.18 8.74
N THR A 103 11.23 -8.16 8.12
CA THR A 103 12.37 -8.88 8.68
C THR A 103 13.72 -8.65 7.97
N GLY A 104 13.83 -7.69 7.04
CA GLY A 104 15.11 -7.49 6.35
C GLY A 104 15.01 -6.86 4.97
N ASN A 105 15.81 -7.37 4.03
CA ASN A 105 15.84 -6.88 2.65
C ASN A 105 14.51 -7.08 1.92
N PRO A 106 14.17 -6.22 0.94
CA PRO A 106 12.96 -6.36 0.14
C PRO A 106 12.88 -7.72 -0.56
N LYS A 107 11.66 -8.27 -0.64
CA LYS A 107 11.40 -9.52 -1.36
C LYS A 107 10.90 -9.22 -2.76
N ALA A 108 11.29 -10.00 -3.75
CA ALA A 108 10.76 -9.92 -5.10
C ALA A 108 9.53 -10.84 -5.23
N VAL A 109 8.35 -10.23 -5.32
CA VAL A 109 7.05 -10.91 -5.47
C VAL A 109 6.76 -11.10 -6.95
N GLU A 110 6.57 -12.33 -7.39
CA GLU A 110 6.36 -12.69 -8.80
C GLU A 110 4.88 -12.73 -9.16
N HIS A 111 4.54 -12.12 -10.29
CA HIS A 111 3.22 -12.17 -10.88
C HIS A 111 3.28 -12.62 -12.34
N ASN A 112 2.38 -13.52 -12.71
CA ASN A 112 2.25 -14.02 -14.07
C ASN A 112 1.31 -13.14 -14.93
N PHE A 113 1.14 -13.51 -16.21
CA PHE A 113 0.29 -12.76 -17.13
C PHE A 113 -1.21 -12.82 -16.83
N ALA A 114 -1.66 -13.60 -15.84
CA ALA A 114 -3.03 -13.55 -15.33
C ALA A 114 -3.26 -12.41 -14.31
N HIS A 115 -2.19 -11.79 -13.78
CA HIS A 115 -2.28 -10.71 -12.81
C HIS A 115 -3.20 -9.54 -13.22
N PRO A 116 -3.13 -9.01 -14.45
CA PRO A 116 -4.04 -7.94 -14.88
C PRO A 116 -5.52 -8.32 -14.80
N LEU A 117 -5.87 -9.60 -15.02
CA LEU A 117 -7.25 -10.08 -14.96
C LEU A 117 -7.79 -10.02 -13.52
N GLY A 118 -6.96 -10.36 -12.54
CA GLY A 118 -7.30 -10.22 -11.12
C GLY A 118 -7.61 -8.78 -10.71
N HIS A 119 -7.02 -7.80 -11.40
CA HIS A 119 -7.25 -6.39 -11.12
C HIS A 119 -8.48 -5.77 -11.82
N ILE A 120 -9.26 -6.53 -12.55
CA ILE A 120 -10.58 -6.09 -13.04
C ILE A 120 -11.50 -5.78 -11.85
N ILE A 121 -11.49 -6.63 -10.82
CA ILE A 121 -12.28 -6.38 -9.59
C ILE A 121 -11.83 -5.10 -8.87
N THR A 122 -10.51 -4.85 -8.85
CA THR A 122 -9.92 -3.64 -8.26
C THR A 122 -10.38 -2.38 -8.99
N ALA A 123 -10.24 -2.35 -10.32
CA ALA A 123 -10.49 -1.16 -11.12
C ALA A 123 -11.99 -0.92 -11.36
N LYS A 124 -12.68 -1.90 -11.93
CA LYS A 124 -14.06 -1.73 -12.38
C LYS A 124 -15.07 -1.68 -11.23
N TYR A 125 -14.81 -2.42 -10.15
CA TYR A 125 -15.81 -2.56 -9.08
C TYR A 125 -15.43 -1.74 -7.84
N TRP A 126 -14.19 -1.82 -7.35
CA TRP A 126 -13.84 -1.02 -6.18
C TRP A 126 -13.51 0.44 -6.53
N GLN A 127 -12.62 0.70 -7.49
CA GLN A 127 -12.32 2.07 -7.94
C GLN A 127 -13.43 2.65 -8.82
N GLN A 128 -14.31 1.81 -9.37
CA GLN A 128 -15.46 2.17 -10.20
C GLN A 128 -15.07 2.94 -11.46
N VAL A 129 -13.91 2.61 -12.04
CA VAL A 129 -13.50 3.24 -13.29
C VAL A 129 -14.44 2.81 -14.43
N GLN A 130 -14.66 3.73 -15.36
CA GLN A 130 -15.56 3.55 -16.49
C GLN A 130 -14.83 3.86 -17.80
N GLU A 131 -15.32 3.25 -18.88
CA GLU A 131 -14.82 3.50 -20.22
C GLU A 131 -14.88 4.99 -20.58
N ASN A 132 -13.79 5.51 -21.14
CA ASN A 132 -13.63 6.91 -21.56
C ASN A 132 -13.79 7.96 -20.42
N LYS A 133 -13.80 7.52 -19.14
CA LYS A 133 -13.81 8.41 -17.97
C LYS A 133 -12.40 8.58 -17.42
N LEU A 134 -12.16 9.72 -16.77
CA LEU A 134 -10.83 10.09 -16.30
C LEU A 134 -10.58 9.63 -14.87
N HIS A 135 -9.60 8.73 -14.72
CA HIS A 135 -9.19 8.16 -13.43
C HIS A 135 -7.82 8.68 -13.01
N MET A 136 -7.68 8.99 -11.73
CA MET A 136 -6.39 9.26 -11.09
C MET A 136 -6.18 8.38 -9.87
N SER A 137 -5.04 7.70 -9.84
CA SER A 137 -4.52 7.05 -8.63
C SER A 137 -3.21 7.69 -8.22
N VAL A 138 -3.11 8.17 -6.99
CA VAL A 138 -1.89 8.81 -6.49
C VAL A 138 -0.96 7.76 -5.92
N THR A 139 0.18 7.56 -6.58
CA THR A 139 1.19 6.56 -6.21
C THR A 139 2.49 6.76 -6.97
N ASP A 140 3.60 6.36 -6.39
CA ASP A 140 4.90 6.27 -7.03
C ASP A 140 4.97 5.09 -8.01
N SER A 141 5.72 5.23 -9.11
CA SER A 141 5.85 4.22 -10.17
C SER A 141 6.49 2.91 -9.71
N GLY A 142 7.31 2.93 -8.68
CA GLY A 142 7.95 1.75 -8.10
C GLY A 142 7.07 0.89 -7.19
N TRP A 143 5.81 1.27 -7.01
CA TRP A 143 4.86 0.57 -6.14
C TRP A 143 3.88 -0.28 -6.92
N ALA A 144 3.49 -1.43 -6.35
CA ALA A 144 2.44 -2.26 -6.92
C ALA A 144 1.16 -1.47 -7.22
N LYS A 145 0.85 -0.47 -6.37
CA LYS A 145 -0.29 0.44 -6.55
C LYS A 145 -0.26 1.18 -7.89
N PHE A 146 0.91 1.47 -8.45
CA PHE A 146 1.00 2.08 -9.77
C PHE A 146 0.42 1.15 -10.85
N GLY A 147 0.81 -0.11 -10.86
CA GLY A 147 0.31 -1.10 -11.80
C GLY A 147 -1.18 -1.36 -11.64
N TRP A 148 -1.60 -1.76 -10.44
CA TRP A 148 -3.00 -2.10 -10.19
C TRP A 148 -3.93 -0.88 -10.04
N GLY A 149 -3.40 0.30 -9.75
CA GLY A 149 -4.16 1.54 -9.57
C GLY A 149 -4.30 2.39 -10.82
N LYS A 150 -3.43 2.21 -11.84
CA LYS A 150 -3.44 3.04 -13.05
C LYS A 150 -3.44 2.25 -14.35
N ILE A 151 -2.90 1.03 -14.39
CA ILE A 151 -2.56 0.38 -15.65
C ILE A 151 -3.48 -0.81 -15.95
N TYR A 152 -3.42 -1.85 -15.13
CA TYR A 152 -3.95 -3.14 -15.54
C TYR A 152 -5.46 -3.19 -15.68
N GLY A 153 -6.19 -3.21 -14.59
CA GLY A 153 -7.65 -3.28 -14.62
C GLY A 153 -8.29 -2.03 -15.25
N GLN A 154 -7.65 -0.87 -15.12
CA GLN A 154 -8.15 0.41 -15.64
C GLN A 154 -8.14 0.42 -17.18
N TRP A 155 -7.07 -0.05 -17.81
CA TRP A 155 -7.02 -0.15 -19.27
C TRP A 155 -7.92 -1.26 -19.82
N ILE A 156 -8.05 -2.38 -19.10
CA ILE A 156 -9.03 -3.42 -19.46
C ILE A 156 -10.47 -2.87 -19.40
N ALA A 157 -10.74 -1.96 -18.45
CA ALA A 157 -12.03 -1.30 -18.32
C ALA A 157 -12.24 -0.12 -19.29
N GLY A 158 -11.24 0.23 -20.11
CA GLY A 158 -11.29 1.34 -21.08
C GLY A 158 -11.18 2.72 -20.44
N ALA A 159 -10.68 2.84 -19.21
CA ALA A 159 -10.53 4.13 -18.54
C ALA A 159 -9.38 4.96 -19.13
N THR A 160 -9.57 6.28 -19.16
CA THR A 160 -8.50 7.24 -19.42
C THR A 160 -7.75 7.53 -18.13
N ILE A 161 -6.42 7.45 -18.15
CA ILE A 161 -5.59 7.66 -16.96
C ILE A 161 -5.05 9.08 -16.93
N PHE A 162 -5.33 9.79 -15.84
CA PHE A 162 -4.70 11.08 -15.56
C PHE A 162 -3.35 10.83 -14.86
N ALA A 163 -2.27 11.09 -15.58
CA ALA A 163 -0.91 11.09 -15.04
C ALA A 163 -0.54 12.50 -14.61
N TYR A 164 -0.12 12.65 -13.36
CA TYR A 164 0.35 13.92 -12.82
C TYR A 164 1.69 13.69 -12.14
N ASP A 165 2.70 14.34 -12.67
CA ASP A 165 4.04 14.35 -12.12
C ASP A 165 4.09 15.33 -10.94
N MET A 166 4.49 14.82 -9.77
CA MET A 166 4.57 15.58 -8.52
C MET A 166 5.94 15.40 -7.89
N ASP A 167 6.78 16.40 -7.98
CA ASP A 167 8.04 16.43 -7.21
C ASP A 167 7.77 16.36 -5.71
N LYS A 168 6.74 17.08 -5.27
CA LYS A 168 6.32 17.13 -3.87
C LYS A 168 4.80 17.19 -3.77
N PHE A 169 4.25 16.42 -2.84
CA PHE A 169 2.83 16.46 -2.54
C PHE A 169 2.43 17.82 -1.94
N VAL A 170 1.50 18.50 -2.60
CA VAL A 170 0.87 19.75 -2.14
C VAL A 170 -0.65 19.56 -2.23
N PRO A 171 -1.38 19.49 -1.09
CA PRO A 171 -2.80 19.16 -1.07
C PRO A 171 -3.65 20.08 -1.96
N THR A 172 -3.44 21.39 -1.87
CA THR A 172 -4.18 22.40 -2.65
C THR A 172 -3.97 22.24 -4.17
N LYS A 173 -2.74 21.90 -4.61
CA LYS A 173 -2.47 21.63 -6.02
C LYS A 173 -3.21 20.37 -6.50
N LEU A 174 -3.29 19.35 -5.66
CA LEU A 174 -4.00 18.11 -6.01
C LEU A 174 -5.51 18.36 -6.11
N LEU A 175 -6.12 19.06 -5.12
CA LEU A 175 -7.52 19.45 -5.17
C LEU A 175 -7.84 20.29 -6.43
N GLN A 176 -6.96 21.23 -6.78
CA GLN A 176 -7.08 22.02 -8.01
C GLN A 176 -7.07 21.14 -9.27
N LYS A 177 -6.18 20.13 -9.35
CA LYS A 177 -6.14 19.21 -10.50
C LYS A 177 -7.42 18.39 -10.62
N ILE A 178 -7.97 17.92 -9.51
CA ILE A 178 -9.25 17.19 -9.51
C ILE A 178 -10.35 18.05 -10.14
N GLN A 179 -10.44 19.30 -9.74
CA GLN A 179 -11.42 20.27 -10.25
C GLN A 179 -11.18 20.61 -11.74
N ASP A 180 -9.95 21.04 -12.10
CA ASP A 180 -9.62 21.56 -13.42
C ASP A 180 -9.82 20.52 -14.52
N TYR A 181 -9.44 19.29 -14.25
CA TYR A 181 -9.54 18.17 -15.19
C TYR A 181 -10.83 17.36 -15.05
N LYS A 182 -11.70 17.74 -14.11
CA LYS A 182 -12.97 17.07 -13.86
C LYS A 182 -12.80 15.54 -13.72
N LEU A 183 -11.88 15.14 -12.85
CA LEU A 183 -11.64 13.73 -12.61
C LEU A 183 -12.95 13.04 -12.20
N THR A 184 -13.19 11.84 -12.72
CA THR A 184 -14.40 11.09 -12.43
C THR A 184 -14.21 10.05 -11.32
N THR A 185 -13.00 9.51 -11.20
CA THR A 185 -12.65 8.61 -10.09
C THR A 185 -11.26 8.96 -9.56
N PHE A 186 -11.14 8.92 -8.23
CA PHE A 186 -9.92 9.32 -7.54
C PHE A 186 -9.54 8.30 -6.46
N CYS A 187 -8.28 7.86 -6.45
CA CYS A 187 -7.74 6.94 -5.46
C CYS A 187 -6.43 7.49 -4.88
N ALA A 188 -6.38 7.67 -3.56
CA ALA A 188 -5.18 8.12 -2.86
C ALA A 188 -4.98 7.38 -1.54
N PRO A 189 -3.77 7.36 -0.95
CA PRO A 189 -3.56 6.85 0.40
C PRO A 189 -4.34 7.67 1.45
N PRO A 190 -4.75 7.07 2.58
CA PRO A 190 -5.39 7.76 3.70
C PRO A 190 -4.65 9.00 4.17
N THR A 191 -3.32 8.95 4.23
CA THR A 191 -2.47 10.10 4.58
C THR A 191 -2.73 11.32 3.71
N MET A 192 -2.95 11.16 2.40
CA MET A 192 -3.26 12.30 1.52
C MET A 192 -4.63 12.90 1.80
N TYR A 193 -5.63 12.08 2.11
CA TYR A 193 -6.94 12.60 2.55
C TYR A 193 -6.83 13.40 3.84
N ARG A 194 -6.03 12.93 4.81
CA ARG A 194 -5.79 13.68 6.05
C ARG A 194 -5.17 15.06 5.78
N PHE A 195 -4.19 15.14 4.89
CA PHE A 195 -3.59 16.42 4.53
C PHE A 195 -4.54 17.32 3.73
N MET A 196 -5.35 16.76 2.83
CA MET A 196 -6.36 17.54 2.13
C MET A 196 -7.42 18.10 3.09
N LEU A 197 -7.78 17.38 4.15
CA LEU A 197 -8.71 17.85 5.18
C LEU A 197 -8.16 19.00 6.06
N GLN A 198 -6.84 19.27 6.01
CA GLN A 198 -6.26 20.46 6.65
C GLN A 198 -6.44 21.74 5.81
N GLU A 199 -6.91 21.60 4.57
CA GLU A 199 -7.16 22.68 3.63
C GLU A 199 -8.66 22.97 3.55
N ASP A 200 -9.04 24.10 2.92
CA ASP A 200 -10.44 24.41 2.64
C ASP A 200 -10.95 23.60 1.44
N VAL A 201 -11.28 22.32 1.70
CA VAL A 201 -11.79 21.40 0.65
C VAL A 201 -13.07 21.93 0.01
N ALA A 202 -13.90 22.66 0.76
CA ALA A 202 -15.17 23.19 0.27
C ALA A 202 -14.99 24.31 -0.78
N ALA A 203 -13.80 24.91 -0.87
CA ALA A 203 -13.47 25.89 -1.90
C ALA A 203 -13.27 25.27 -3.31
N TYR A 204 -13.21 23.95 -3.42
CA TYR A 204 -12.97 23.25 -4.69
C TYR A 204 -14.23 22.53 -5.18
N ASP A 205 -14.48 22.59 -6.49
CA ASP A 205 -15.56 21.83 -7.12
C ASP A 205 -15.12 20.37 -7.38
N LEU A 206 -15.49 19.48 -6.46
CA LEU A 206 -15.25 18.05 -6.57
C LEU A 206 -16.47 17.27 -7.08
N SER A 207 -17.48 17.95 -7.64
CA SER A 207 -18.77 17.34 -8.07
C SER A 207 -18.59 16.31 -9.18
N SER A 208 -17.56 16.46 -10.02
CA SER A 208 -17.23 15.53 -11.11
C SER A 208 -16.79 14.15 -10.61
N VAL A 209 -16.26 14.06 -9.38
CA VAL A 209 -15.77 12.76 -8.86
C VAL A 209 -16.96 11.91 -8.44
N GLU A 210 -17.15 10.80 -9.12
CA GLU A 210 -18.21 9.83 -8.87
C GLU A 210 -17.82 8.85 -7.74
N ASN A 211 -16.51 8.56 -7.61
CA ASN A 211 -15.99 7.65 -6.58
C ASN A 211 -14.64 8.10 -6.03
N PHE A 212 -14.57 8.24 -4.71
CA PHE A 212 -13.33 8.37 -3.94
C PHE A 212 -12.96 7.03 -3.35
N ALA A 213 -11.72 6.59 -3.57
CA ALA A 213 -11.19 5.33 -3.07
C ALA A 213 -9.88 5.54 -2.31
N THR A 214 -9.60 4.66 -1.35
CA THR A 214 -8.36 4.68 -0.59
C THR A 214 -7.84 3.28 -0.32
N ALA A 215 -6.53 3.10 -0.33
CA ALA A 215 -5.86 1.87 0.07
C ALA A 215 -4.38 2.11 0.38
N GLY A 216 -3.75 1.11 1.00
CA GLY A 216 -2.32 1.07 1.28
C GLY A 216 -1.98 1.29 2.75
N GLU A 217 -2.87 1.95 3.48
CA GLU A 217 -2.87 2.14 4.93
C GLU A 217 -4.30 1.97 5.42
N PRO A 218 -4.54 1.63 6.70
CA PRO A 218 -5.87 1.65 7.26
C PRO A 218 -6.46 3.07 7.28
N LEU A 219 -7.73 3.20 6.95
CA LEU A 219 -8.45 4.47 6.94
C LEU A 219 -9.09 4.73 8.30
N ASN A 220 -8.73 5.86 8.91
CA ASN A 220 -9.38 6.29 10.14
C ASN A 220 -10.84 6.69 9.87
N ALA A 221 -11.75 6.28 10.75
CA ALA A 221 -13.19 6.57 10.65
C ALA A 221 -13.50 8.07 10.55
N GLU A 222 -12.79 8.90 11.32
CA GLU A 222 -12.97 10.35 11.35
C GLU A 222 -12.67 11.00 9.99
N VAL A 223 -11.64 10.51 9.29
CA VAL A 223 -11.32 10.99 7.93
C VAL A 223 -12.49 10.77 6.97
N THR A 224 -13.12 9.59 7.04
CA THR A 224 -14.30 9.28 6.22
C THR A 224 -15.47 10.21 6.55
N ILE A 225 -15.75 10.42 7.84
CA ILE A 225 -16.85 11.25 8.33
C ILE A 225 -16.64 12.72 7.90
N GLN A 226 -15.45 13.26 8.10
CA GLN A 226 -15.14 14.65 7.73
C GLN A 226 -15.18 14.84 6.21
N TRP A 227 -14.63 13.89 5.44
CA TRP A 227 -14.66 13.95 3.98
C TRP A 227 -16.10 13.96 3.44
N GLU A 228 -16.96 13.07 3.95
CA GLU A 228 -18.37 13.01 3.57
C GLU A 228 -19.10 14.31 3.92
N ARG A 229 -18.85 14.88 5.10
CA ARG A 229 -19.44 16.14 5.52
C ARG A 229 -19.10 17.31 4.58
N LEU A 230 -17.84 17.38 4.09
CA LEU A 230 -17.37 18.47 3.24
C LEU A 230 -17.73 18.31 1.77
N THR A 231 -17.75 17.08 1.28
CA THR A 231 -17.92 16.78 -0.16
C THR A 231 -19.27 16.17 -0.52
N GLY A 232 -20.03 15.72 0.48
CA GLY A 232 -21.26 14.93 0.28
C GLY A 232 -21.00 13.52 -0.27
N LYS A 233 -19.75 13.06 -0.31
CA LYS A 233 -19.35 11.78 -0.92
C LYS A 233 -18.50 10.94 0.03
N LYS A 234 -18.74 9.64 0.05
CA LYS A 234 -18.02 8.69 0.90
C LYS A 234 -16.71 8.23 0.25
N ILE A 235 -15.72 7.92 1.09
CA ILE A 235 -14.50 7.25 0.66
C ILE A 235 -14.73 5.74 0.75
N ARG A 236 -14.38 5.01 -0.31
CA ARG A 236 -14.43 3.54 -0.35
C ARG A 236 -13.06 2.96 -0.04
N GLU A 237 -12.95 2.30 1.09
CA GLU A 237 -11.71 1.63 1.47
C GLU A 237 -11.52 0.33 0.71
N GLY A 238 -10.26 0.01 0.37
CA GLY A 238 -9.84 -1.27 -0.16
C GLY A 238 -8.57 -1.73 0.53
N PHE A 239 -8.56 -2.98 0.95
CA PHE A 239 -7.43 -3.64 1.58
C PHE A 239 -6.86 -4.72 0.67
N GLY A 240 -5.53 -4.79 0.62
CA GLY A 240 -4.77 -5.78 -0.12
C GLY A 240 -3.29 -5.62 0.12
N GLN A 241 -2.53 -6.54 -0.45
CA GLN A 241 -1.08 -6.57 -0.40
C GLN A 241 -0.50 -6.61 -1.80
N THR A 242 0.84 -6.50 -1.90
CA THR A 242 1.53 -6.64 -3.20
C THR A 242 1.31 -8.02 -3.80
N GLU A 243 1.11 -9.01 -2.97
CA GLU A 243 0.90 -10.42 -3.30
C GLU A 243 -0.45 -10.72 -3.97
N GLY A 244 -1.41 -9.77 -3.95
CA GLY A 244 -2.74 -10.05 -4.54
C GLY A 244 -3.51 -8.82 -4.97
N PRO A 245 -4.67 -9.01 -5.64
CA PRO A 245 -5.60 -7.93 -5.94
C PRO A 245 -6.28 -7.45 -4.66
N VAL A 246 -7.28 -6.58 -4.78
CA VAL A 246 -8.07 -6.14 -3.63
C VAL A 246 -8.78 -7.33 -2.97
N LEU A 247 -8.49 -7.57 -1.68
CA LEU A 247 -8.98 -8.71 -0.91
C LEU A 247 -10.26 -8.39 -0.14
N LEU A 248 -10.29 -7.23 0.49
CA LEU A 248 -11.45 -6.68 1.19
C LEU A 248 -11.70 -5.28 0.63
N ALA A 249 -12.95 -4.94 0.36
CA ALA A 249 -13.26 -3.58 -0.10
C ALA A 249 -14.73 -3.20 0.10
N THR A 250 -14.97 -1.90 0.03
CA THR A 250 -16.31 -1.34 -0.08
C THR A 250 -16.70 -1.27 -1.56
N PHE A 251 -17.25 -2.38 -2.08
CA PHE A 251 -17.73 -2.49 -3.46
C PHE A 251 -19.01 -1.67 -3.72
N PRO A 252 -19.47 -1.45 -4.98
CA PRO A 252 -20.64 -0.62 -5.27
C PRO A 252 -21.95 -1.08 -4.59
N TRP A 253 -22.07 -2.37 -4.33
CA TRP A 253 -23.22 -3.00 -3.65
C TRP A 253 -23.08 -3.05 -2.12
N ILE A 254 -22.02 -2.44 -1.57
CA ILE A 254 -21.73 -2.39 -0.14
C ILE A 254 -21.74 -0.94 0.29
N GLU A 255 -22.54 -0.62 1.32
CA GLU A 255 -22.53 0.72 1.91
C GLU A 255 -21.24 0.94 2.70
N PRO A 256 -20.48 2.03 2.47
CA PRO A 256 -19.29 2.33 3.26
C PRO A 256 -19.62 2.54 4.74
N ARG A 257 -18.86 1.87 5.61
CA ARG A 257 -18.90 2.07 7.08
C ARG A 257 -17.59 2.66 7.55
N PRO A 258 -17.59 3.79 8.27
CA PRO A 258 -16.38 4.38 8.81
C PRO A 258 -15.55 3.38 9.63
N GLY A 259 -14.25 3.30 9.35
CA GLY A 259 -13.31 2.39 10.01
C GLY A 259 -13.33 0.94 9.53
N SER A 260 -14.22 0.59 8.58
CA SER A 260 -14.27 -0.77 8.01
C SER A 260 -13.58 -0.84 6.66
N MET A 261 -12.78 -1.89 6.45
CA MET A 261 -12.21 -2.25 5.15
C MET A 261 -13.24 -2.73 4.12
N GLY A 262 -14.54 -2.82 4.50
CA GLY A 262 -15.59 -3.40 3.67
C GLY A 262 -15.72 -4.92 3.87
N LYS A 263 -16.02 -5.64 2.79
CA LYS A 263 -16.29 -7.09 2.81
C LYS A 263 -15.36 -7.84 1.86
N PRO A 264 -15.27 -9.19 2.00
CA PRO A 264 -14.47 -10.02 1.11
C PRO A 264 -14.75 -9.79 -0.38
N SER A 265 -13.67 -9.76 -1.17
CA SER A 265 -13.75 -9.71 -2.63
C SER A 265 -14.44 -10.96 -3.18
N PRO A 266 -15.41 -10.82 -4.10
CA PRO A 266 -16.05 -11.98 -4.71
C PRO A 266 -15.10 -12.81 -5.60
N LEU A 267 -13.92 -12.29 -5.92
CA LEU A 267 -12.90 -13.01 -6.68
C LEU A 267 -12.13 -14.02 -5.82
N LEU A 268 -12.09 -13.80 -4.51
CA LEU A 268 -11.19 -14.49 -3.60
C LEU A 268 -11.97 -15.09 -2.43
N ASN A 269 -11.64 -16.31 -2.05
CA ASN A 269 -12.21 -16.91 -0.85
C ASN A 269 -11.45 -16.43 0.40
N VAL A 270 -11.77 -15.21 0.86
CA VAL A 270 -11.12 -14.59 2.02
C VAL A 270 -11.85 -14.98 3.29
N LYS A 271 -11.12 -15.49 4.26
CA LYS A 271 -11.59 -15.89 5.59
C LYS A 271 -10.69 -15.30 6.69
N LEU A 272 -11.25 -15.22 7.90
CA LEU A 272 -10.49 -14.92 9.11
C LEU A 272 -10.26 -16.24 9.85
N LEU A 273 -8.98 -16.62 10.04
CA LEU A 273 -8.61 -17.90 10.63
C LEU A 273 -7.87 -17.70 11.97
N ASP A 274 -8.11 -18.61 12.90
CA ASP A 274 -7.33 -18.73 14.14
C ASP A 274 -5.95 -19.39 13.91
N ASP A 275 -5.18 -19.58 14.98
CA ASP A 275 -3.87 -20.21 14.93
C ASP A 275 -3.94 -21.72 14.55
N ASP A 276 -5.10 -22.36 14.68
CA ASP A 276 -5.37 -23.76 14.28
C ASP A 276 -5.87 -23.86 12.82
N GLY A 277 -6.04 -22.72 12.11
CA GLY A 277 -6.54 -22.66 10.74
C GLY A 277 -8.04 -22.80 10.61
N ARG A 278 -8.81 -22.63 11.71
CA ARG A 278 -10.28 -22.65 11.71
C ARG A 278 -10.82 -21.24 11.53
N GLU A 279 -11.95 -21.11 10.83
CA GLU A 279 -12.63 -19.82 10.70
C GLU A 279 -13.16 -19.35 12.05
N VAL A 280 -12.86 -18.11 12.43
CA VAL A 280 -13.31 -17.51 13.68
C VAL A 280 -14.77 -17.04 13.57
N ASP A 281 -15.45 -16.96 14.72
CA ASP A 281 -16.82 -16.43 14.80
C ASP A 281 -16.84 -14.89 14.63
N ASP A 282 -18.04 -14.35 14.36
CA ASP A 282 -18.23 -12.90 14.27
C ASP A 282 -17.90 -12.23 15.61
N GLY A 283 -17.14 -11.14 15.56
CA GLY A 283 -16.63 -10.43 16.74
C GLY A 283 -15.28 -10.95 17.25
N GLU A 284 -14.78 -12.06 16.75
CA GLU A 284 -13.46 -12.59 17.11
C GLU A 284 -12.38 -12.14 16.13
N GLU A 285 -11.16 -12.01 16.65
CA GLU A 285 -9.99 -11.64 15.84
C GLU A 285 -9.39 -12.89 15.18
N GLY A 286 -9.13 -12.81 13.87
CA GLY A 286 -8.47 -13.84 13.10
C GLY A 286 -7.48 -13.26 12.08
N ALA A 287 -6.56 -14.10 11.61
CA ALA A 287 -5.67 -13.75 10.52
C ALA A 287 -6.44 -13.72 9.19
N ILE A 288 -6.22 -12.69 8.39
CA ILE A 288 -6.81 -12.58 7.05
C ILE A 288 -6.11 -13.61 6.16
N CYS A 289 -6.86 -14.57 5.62
CA CYS A 289 -6.35 -15.63 4.77
C CYS A 289 -7.11 -15.75 3.47
N VAL A 290 -6.41 -16.07 2.38
CA VAL A 290 -7.02 -16.51 1.10
C VAL A 290 -7.02 -18.03 1.11
N THR A 291 -8.21 -18.65 1.11
CA THR A 291 -8.38 -20.10 1.22
C THR A 291 -8.74 -20.73 -0.11
N GLY A 292 -8.68 -22.08 -0.19
CA GLY A 292 -9.06 -22.85 -1.38
C GLY A 292 -8.04 -22.80 -2.51
N LEU A 293 -6.75 -22.57 -2.18
CA LEU A 293 -5.70 -22.44 -3.20
C LEU A 293 -5.48 -23.70 -4.03
N LYS A 294 -5.72 -24.89 -3.44
CA LYS A 294 -5.57 -26.18 -4.12
C LYS A 294 -6.73 -26.49 -5.05
N GLU A 295 -7.92 -25.98 -4.76
CA GLU A 295 -9.11 -26.18 -5.61
C GLU A 295 -9.08 -25.24 -6.83
N ALA A 296 -8.80 -23.95 -6.59
CA ALA A 296 -8.76 -22.95 -7.65
C ALA A 296 -7.80 -21.83 -7.27
N TYR A 297 -6.64 -21.77 -7.92
CA TYR A 297 -5.71 -20.68 -7.71
C TYR A 297 -6.24 -19.39 -8.35
N PRO A 298 -6.54 -18.33 -7.57
CA PRO A 298 -7.22 -17.17 -8.09
C PRO A 298 -6.31 -16.32 -8.99
N PRO A 299 -6.82 -15.77 -10.11
CA PRO A 299 -6.06 -14.87 -10.94
C PRO A 299 -5.69 -13.59 -10.16
N GLY A 300 -4.45 -13.12 -10.35
CA GLY A 300 -3.95 -11.92 -9.68
C GLY A 300 -3.25 -12.19 -8.36
N LEU A 301 -3.44 -13.34 -7.73
CA LEU A 301 -2.59 -13.76 -6.62
C LEU A 301 -1.17 -14.03 -7.15
N PHE A 302 -0.16 -13.68 -6.36
CA PHE A 302 1.25 -13.88 -6.73
C PHE A 302 1.58 -15.37 -6.91
N VAL A 303 2.61 -15.68 -7.70
CA VAL A 303 2.99 -17.07 -7.94
C VAL A 303 4.14 -17.55 -7.07
N GLY A 304 4.85 -16.62 -6.44
CA GLY A 304 5.94 -16.94 -5.52
C GLY A 304 6.84 -15.75 -5.21
N TYR A 305 7.89 -16.04 -4.47
CA TYR A 305 8.98 -15.13 -4.20
C TYR A 305 10.21 -15.55 -4.98
N TYR A 306 10.66 -14.70 -5.91
CA TYR A 306 11.81 -14.99 -6.78
C TYR A 306 13.05 -15.36 -5.97
N GLY A 307 13.69 -16.47 -6.38
CA GLY A 307 14.90 -16.97 -5.70
C GLY A 307 14.68 -17.51 -4.29
N ASN A 308 13.43 -17.67 -3.84
CA ASN A 308 13.12 -18.20 -2.50
C ASN A 308 11.98 -19.24 -2.53
N PRO A 309 12.27 -20.46 -3.02
CA PRO A 309 11.27 -21.52 -3.14
C PRO A 309 10.73 -22.01 -1.79
N GLU A 310 11.54 -22.01 -0.73
CA GLU A 310 11.11 -22.42 0.62
C GLU A 310 10.01 -21.49 1.13
N ARG A 311 10.23 -20.17 1.01
CA ARG A 311 9.24 -19.18 1.40
C ARG A 311 8.00 -19.18 0.51
N THR A 312 8.16 -19.51 -0.76
CA THR A 312 7.03 -19.67 -1.67
C THR A 312 6.16 -20.86 -1.24
N GLU A 313 6.78 -21.99 -0.93
CA GLU A 313 6.08 -23.17 -0.44
C GLU A 313 5.39 -22.90 0.90
N GLU A 314 6.06 -22.22 1.84
CA GLU A 314 5.48 -21.79 3.10
C GLU A 314 4.25 -20.88 2.89
N ALA A 315 4.29 -19.97 1.92
CA ALA A 315 3.23 -19.01 1.68
C ALA A 315 2.03 -19.61 0.92
N VAL A 316 2.25 -20.37 -0.15
CA VAL A 316 1.20 -20.80 -1.07
C VAL A 316 1.17 -22.32 -1.34
N GLY A 317 2.06 -23.08 -0.76
CA GLY A 317 2.07 -24.55 -0.86
C GLY A 317 0.98 -25.25 -0.04
N GLY A 318 0.40 -24.55 0.94
CA GLY A 318 -0.67 -25.00 1.82
C GLY A 318 -2.06 -24.87 1.21
N GLU A 319 -3.07 -24.96 2.07
CA GLU A 319 -4.50 -24.80 1.68
C GLU A 319 -4.92 -23.34 1.64
N TYR A 320 -4.18 -22.45 2.30
CA TYR A 320 -4.45 -21.03 2.33
C TYR A 320 -3.16 -20.22 2.38
N TYR A 321 -3.25 -19.00 1.87
CA TYR A 321 -2.25 -17.95 2.02
C TYR A 321 -2.59 -17.05 3.19
N ASN A 322 -1.72 -16.99 4.22
CA ASN A 322 -1.87 -16.11 5.37
C ASN A 322 -1.19 -14.75 5.08
N LEU A 323 -1.96 -13.67 5.16
CA LEU A 323 -1.46 -12.32 4.91
C LEU A 323 -0.64 -11.76 6.07
N HIS A 324 -0.68 -12.39 7.25
CA HIS A 324 -0.13 -11.89 8.51
C HIS A 324 -0.75 -10.57 9.00
N ASP A 325 -1.87 -10.18 8.43
CA ASP A 325 -2.70 -9.08 8.90
C ASP A 325 -3.91 -9.65 9.66
N MET A 326 -4.26 -9.01 10.79
CA MET A 326 -5.35 -9.43 11.68
C MET A 326 -6.56 -8.53 11.49
N ALA A 327 -7.74 -9.11 11.50
CA ALA A 327 -9.02 -8.41 11.45
C ALA A 327 -10.06 -9.12 12.33
N TRP A 328 -11.15 -8.43 12.62
CA TRP A 328 -12.38 -9.04 13.12
C TRP A 328 -13.54 -8.68 12.17
N ARG A 329 -14.62 -9.47 12.23
CA ARG A 329 -15.78 -9.31 11.34
C ARG A 329 -17.02 -9.08 12.21
N ASP A 330 -17.86 -8.09 11.82
CA ASP A 330 -19.16 -7.92 12.46
C ASP A 330 -20.23 -8.87 11.89
N SER A 331 -21.40 -8.93 12.57
CA SER A 331 -22.51 -9.78 12.17
C SER A 331 -23.11 -9.45 10.81
N ASP A 332 -22.82 -8.30 10.24
CA ASP A 332 -23.21 -7.91 8.88
C ASP A 332 -22.12 -8.26 7.84
N GLY A 333 -20.99 -8.84 8.27
CA GLY A 333 -19.89 -9.30 7.43
C GLY A 333 -18.88 -8.21 7.06
N TYR A 334 -18.88 -7.03 7.71
CA TYR A 334 -17.83 -6.03 7.53
C TYR A 334 -16.61 -6.38 8.35
N CYS A 335 -15.43 -6.23 7.72
CA CYS A 335 -14.15 -6.50 8.34
C CYS A 335 -13.48 -5.21 8.82
N TYR A 336 -12.87 -5.28 10.00
CA TYR A 336 -12.19 -4.18 10.67
C TYR A 336 -10.74 -4.57 10.94
N PHE A 337 -9.81 -3.71 10.55
CA PHE A 337 -8.38 -3.94 10.70
C PHE A 337 -7.95 -3.83 12.17
N VAL A 338 -7.18 -4.80 12.66
CA VAL A 338 -6.61 -4.81 14.02
C VAL A 338 -5.14 -4.39 14.00
N GLY A 339 -4.37 -4.97 13.08
CA GLY A 339 -2.93 -4.74 12.96
C GLY A 339 -2.25 -5.92 12.27
N ARG A 340 -0.94 -5.82 12.11
CA ARG A 340 -0.16 -6.97 11.73
C ARG A 340 0.00 -7.91 12.92
N ASN A 341 0.08 -9.20 12.67
CA ASN A 341 0.25 -10.19 13.74
C ASN A 341 1.54 -9.95 14.57
N ASP A 342 2.62 -9.48 13.89
CA ASP A 342 3.89 -9.11 14.51
C ASP A 342 3.88 -7.74 15.23
N ASP A 343 2.91 -6.87 14.94
CA ASP A 343 2.74 -5.57 15.57
C ASP A 343 1.75 -5.58 16.75
N VAL A 344 0.92 -6.62 16.90
CA VAL A 344 -0.03 -6.74 18.02
C VAL A 344 0.70 -6.75 19.36
N ILE A 345 0.32 -5.82 20.23
CA ILE A 345 0.98 -5.61 21.53
C ILE A 345 0.38 -6.55 22.56
N LYS A 346 1.21 -7.47 23.07
CA LYS A 346 0.85 -8.35 24.18
C LYS A 346 1.23 -7.66 25.49
N CYS A 347 0.24 -7.09 26.19
CA CYS A 347 0.42 -6.34 27.43
C CYS A 347 -0.47 -6.88 28.53
N SER A 348 0.12 -7.36 29.64
CA SER A 348 -0.63 -7.84 30.82
C SER A 348 -1.73 -8.85 30.49
N GLY A 349 -1.50 -9.76 29.54
CA GLY A 349 -2.48 -10.76 29.11
C GLY A 349 -3.47 -10.30 28.04
N TYR A 350 -3.46 -9.01 27.68
CA TYR A 350 -4.29 -8.48 26.61
C TYR A 350 -3.54 -8.46 25.28
N ARG A 351 -4.27 -8.68 24.19
CA ARG A 351 -3.81 -8.39 22.82
C ARG A 351 -4.37 -7.03 22.42
N ILE A 352 -3.51 -6.09 22.04
CA ILE A 352 -3.89 -4.72 21.72
C ILE A 352 -3.45 -4.44 20.29
N GLY A 353 -4.41 -4.19 19.40
CA GLY A 353 -4.14 -3.76 18.04
C GLY A 353 -3.60 -2.32 18.02
N PRO A 354 -2.43 -2.07 17.44
CA PRO A 354 -1.89 -0.70 17.35
C PRO A 354 -2.85 0.28 16.69
N PHE A 355 -3.52 -0.16 15.62
CA PHE A 355 -4.36 0.69 14.81
C PHE A 355 -5.57 1.26 15.56
N GLU A 356 -6.19 0.52 16.47
CA GLU A 356 -7.31 1.01 17.26
C GLU A 356 -6.88 2.17 18.18
N VAL A 357 -5.70 2.07 18.78
CA VAL A 357 -5.14 3.13 19.61
C VAL A 357 -4.72 4.34 18.77
N GLU A 358 -4.12 4.10 17.61
CA GLU A 358 -3.77 5.15 16.64
C GLU A 358 -5.01 5.88 16.16
N SER A 359 -6.09 5.17 15.86
CA SER A 359 -7.36 5.76 15.44
C SER A 359 -7.93 6.69 16.51
N ALA A 360 -7.98 6.24 17.75
CA ALA A 360 -8.44 7.07 18.85
C ALA A 360 -7.56 8.32 19.04
N LEU A 361 -6.25 8.19 18.94
CA LEU A 361 -5.34 9.33 19.08
C LEU A 361 -5.53 10.37 17.95
N VAL A 362 -5.72 9.93 16.70
CA VAL A 362 -5.90 10.83 15.54
C VAL A 362 -7.25 11.57 15.57
N GLU A 363 -8.24 11.09 16.32
CA GLU A 363 -9.49 11.83 16.57
C GLU A 363 -9.26 13.11 17.37
N HIS A 364 -8.15 13.19 18.13
CA HIS A 364 -7.83 14.37 18.93
C HIS A 364 -7.20 15.48 18.07
N PRO A 365 -7.68 16.74 18.14
CA PRO A 365 -7.23 17.82 17.25
C PRO A 365 -5.74 18.16 17.35
N ALA A 366 -5.08 17.79 18.44
CA ALA A 366 -3.65 17.97 18.62
C ALA A 366 -2.80 16.97 17.83
N VAL A 367 -3.37 15.89 17.28
CA VAL A 367 -2.60 14.79 16.66
C VAL A 367 -2.76 14.81 15.14
N VAL A 368 -1.66 14.97 14.43
CA VAL A 368 -1.64 14.86 12.95
C VAL A 368 -1.48 13.41 12.53
N GLU A 369 -0.50 12.74 13.11
CA GLU A 369 -0.25 11.32 12.89
C GLU A 369 0.44 10.72 14.12
N CYS A 370 0.30 9.41 14.28
CA CYS A 370 0.98 8.68 15.35
C CYS A 370 1.33 7.26 14.92
N ALA A 371 2.27 6.68 15.67
CA ALA A 371 2.62 5.27 15.59
C ALA A 371 2.52 4.66 16.97
N VAL A 372 1.79 3.56 17.08
CA VAL A 372 1.66 2.82 18.33
C VAL A 372 2.49 1.54 18.25
N THR A 373 3.34 1.35 19.26
CA THR A 373 4.26 0.20 19.38
C THR A 373 4.30 -0.32 20.81
N ALA A 374 4.84 -1.54 20.97
CA ALA A 374 5.23 -2.01 22.30
C ALA A 374 6.49 -1.27 22.76
N ALA A 375 6.57 -0.94 24.06
CA ALA A 375 7.80 -0.49 24.72
C ALA A 375 8.08 -1.40 25.93
N PRO A 376 9.36 -1.60 26.33
CA PRO A 376 9.71 -2.41 27.50
C PRO A 376 9.19 -1.76 28.79
N ASP A 377 8.72 -2.59 29.72
CA ASP A 377 8.32 -2.17 31.05
C ASP A 377 8.80 -3.21 32.07
N PRO A 378 9.50 -2.79 33.14
CA PRO A 378 10.13 -3.73 34.09
C PRO A 378 9.12 -4.55 34.89
N ILE A 379 7.86 -4.10 35.03
CA ILE A 379 6.83 -4.77 35.79
C ILE A 379 5.89 -5.59 34.90
N ARG A 380 5.54 -5.02 33.72
CA ARG A 380 4.52 -5.57 32.82
C ARG A 380 5.11 -6.29 31.61
N GLY A 381 6.45 -6.32 31.49
CA GLY A 381 7.16 -6.83 30.33
C GLY A 381 7.08 -5.86 29.14
N LYS A 382 5.87 -5.57 28.66
CA LYS A 382 5.61 -4.61 27.59
C LYS A 382 4.42 -3.73 27.93
N VAL A 383 4.47 -2.46 27.47
CA VAL A 383 3.36 -1.50 27.55
C VAL A 383 3.12 -0.84 26.20
N VAL A 384 1.95 -0.25 26.05
CA VAL A 384 1.62 0.53 24.85
C VAL A 384 2.35 1.85 24.90
N LYS A 385 3.08 2.16 23.83
CA LYS A 385 3.72 3.47 23.55
C LYS A 385 3.13 4.09 22.31
N ALA A 386 2.89 5.40 22.35
CA ALA A 386 2.51 6.20 21.20
C ALA A 386 3.62 7.21 20.88
N THR A 387 4.11 7.21 19.65
CA THR A 387 5.00 8.24 19.08
C THR A 387 4.15 9.14 18.20
N ILE A 388 4.07 10.44 18.52
CA ILE A 388 3.06 11.38 18.03
C ILE A 388 3.69 12.58 17.35
N VAL A 389 3.18 12.92 16.16
CA VAL A 389 3.42 14.21 15.50
C VAL A 389 2.26 15.13 15.80
N LEU A 390 2.56 16.28 16.41
CA LEU A 390 1.55 17.25 16.82
C LEU A 390 1.12 18.17 15.68
N ALA A 391 -0.13 18.62 15.75
CA ALA A 391 -0.66 19.65 14.89
C ALA A 391 -0.02 21.01 15.22
N LYS A 392 0.02 21.90 14.22
CA LYS A 392 0.58 23.24 14.36
C LYS A 392 -0.15 24.01 15.49
N GLY A 393 0.65 24.57 16.41
CA GLY A 393 0.13 25.31 17.55
C GLY A 393 -0.05 24.49 18.82
N TYR A 394 0.24 23.19 18.79
CA TYR A 394 0.30 22.36 19.98
C TYR A 394 1.75 22.07 20.38
N GLU A 395 1.99 21.95 21.67
CA GLU A 395 3.27 21.61 22.28
C GLU A 395 3.16 20.35 23.14
N GLY A 396 4.19 19.51 23.13
CA GLY A 396 4.25 18.26 23.90
C GLY A 396 4.44 18.54 25.39
N THR A 397 3.36 18.67 26.12
CA THR A 397 3.36 18.93 27.57
C THR A 397 2.82 17.74 28.35
N ASP A 398 3.12 17.68 29.66
CA ASP A 398 2.54 16.67 30.55
C ASP A 398 1.01 16.78 30.62
N ALA A 399 0.46 17.99 30.46
CA ALA A 399 -0.99 18.21 30.44
C ALA A 399 -1.61 17.57 29.19
N LEU A 400 -1.04 17.83 28.00
CA LEU A 400 -1.50 17.22 26.75
C LEU A 400 -1.32 15.71 26.78
N THR A 401 -0.22 15.19 27.34
CA THR A 401 0.00 13.75 27.51
C THR A 401 -1.13 13.10 28.30
N ARG A 402 -1.54 13.68 29.42
CA ARG A 402 -2.68 13.17 30.22
C ARG A 402 -3.99 13.26 29.48
N GLU A 403 -4.24 14.36 28.78
CA GLU A 403 -5.42 14.58 27.97
C GLU A 403 -5.56 13.51 26.88
N LEU A 404 -4.49 13.22 26.12
CA LEU A 404 -4.45 12.16 25.12
C LEU A 404 -4.65 10.77 25.70
N GLN A 405 -4.01 10.47 26.85
CA GLN A 405 -4.23 9.21 27.55
C GLN A 405 -5.68 9.04 28.01
N ASP A 406 -6.29 10.08 28.53
CA ASP A 406 -7.67 10.05 28.98
C ASP A 406 -8.66 10.02 27.79
N HIS A 407 -8.31 10.64 26.68
CA HIS A 407 -9.07 10.54 25.43
C HIS A 407 -9.12 9.08 24.96
N VAL A 408 -7.98 8.41 24.86
CA VAL A 408 -7.92 6.99 24.46
C VAL A 408 -8.71 6.08 25.42
N LYS A 409 -8.61 6.31 26.73
CA LYS A 409 -9.39 5.54 27.73
C LYS A 409 -10.91 5.70 27.57
N LYS A 410 -11.37 6.85 27.10
CA LYS A 410 -12.79 7.15 26.88
C LYS A 410 -13.30 6.61 25.54
N THR A 411 -12.44 6.60 24.52
CA THR A 411 -12.78 6.22 23.15
C THR A 411 -12.66 4.73 22.92
N THR A 412 -11.72 4.07 23.66
CA THR A 412 -11.45 2.63 23.58
C THR A 412 -11.59 1.97 24.96
N ALA A 413 -11.19 0.69 25.07
CA ALA A 413 -11.13 0.04 26.37
C ALA A 413 -9.99 0.63 27.24
N PRO A 414 -10.24 0.90 28.56
CA PRO A 414 -9.28 1.60 29.41
C PRO A 414 -7.86 0.99 29.49
N TYR A 415 -7.71 -0.31 29.26
CA TYR A 415 -6.40 -0.97 29.28
C TYR A 415 -5.55 -0.69 28.03
N LYS A 416 -6.14 -0.15 26.95
CA LYS A 416 -5.48 0.11 25.66
C LYS A 416 -4.70 1.43 25.61
N TYR A 417 -4.90 2.34 26.57
CA TYR A 417 -4.26 3.65 26.53
C TYR A 417 -2.72 3.57 26.51
N PRO A 418 -2.05 4.45 25.77
CA PRO A 418 -0.59 4.48 25.74
C PRO A 418 -0.05 4.97 27.08
N ARG A 419 0.77 4.15 27.73
CA ARG A 419 1.42 4.51 29.00
C ARG A 419 2.59 5.44 28.79
N ILE A 420 3.19 5.36 27.60
CA ILE A 420 4.29 6.19 27.18
C ILE A 420 3.81 6.97 25.95
N ILE A 421 3.99 8.29 25.97
CA ILE A 421 3.79 9.17 24.81
C ILE A 421 5.10 9.89 24.54
N GLU A 422 5.56 9.83 23.32
CA GLU A 422 6.72 10.54 22.81
C GLU A 422 6.27 11.47 21.67
N TYR A 423 6.74 12.72 21.72
CA TYR A 423 6.46 13.70 20.67
C TYR A 423 7.66 13.84 19.76
N VAL A 424 7.43 13.82 18.45
CA VAL A 424 8.45 13.90 17.40
C VAL A 424 8.02 14.85 16.31
N ASP A 425 9.00 15.39 15.57
CA ASP A 425 8.71 16.25 14.41
C ASP A 425 8.17 15.44 13.22
N GLU A 426 8.68 14.21 13.05
CA GLU A 426 8.24 13.30 11.99
C GLU A 426 8.39 11.83 12.41
N LEU A 427 7.54 10.96 11.84
CA LEU A 427 7.66 9.51 12.02
C LEU A 427 8.59 8.90 10.97
N PRO A 428 9.39 7.86 11.32
CA PRO A 428 10.21 7.15 10.36
C PRO A 428 9.32 6.39 9.37
N LYS A 429 9.49 6.68 8.07
CA LYS A 429 8.67 6.10 7.00
C LYS A 429 9.53 5.35 5.97
N THR A 430 8.90 4.40 5.31
CA THR A 430 9.45 3.81 4.08
C THR A 430 9.37 4.84 2.95
N ILE A 431 10.07 4.59 1.85
CA ILE A 431 9.95 5.38 0.61
C ILE A 431 8.48 5.56 0.20
N GLY A 432 7.62 4.61 0.49
CA GLY A 432 6.19 4.66 0.19
C GLY A 432 5.29 5.26 1.25
N GLY A 433 5.84 5.92 2.24
CA GLY A 433 5.08 6.61 3.28
C GLY A 433 4.62 5.73 4.44
N LYS A 434 4.82 4.40 4.40
CA LYS A 434 4.44 3.51 5.50
C LYS A 434 5.36 3.69 6.71
N ILE A 435 4.78 3.76 7.90
CA ILE A 435 5.51 3.91 9.16
C ILE A 435 6.38 2.68 9.41
N LYS A 436 7.67 2.91 9.72
CA LYS A 436 8.64 1.86 10.08
C LYS A 436 8.57 1.56 11.59
N ARG A 437 7.51 0.88 12.05
CA ARG A 437 7.34 0.55 13.48
C ARG A 437 8.51 -0.24 14.07
N LYS A 438 9.12 -1.11 13.26
CA LYS A 438 10.34 -1.84 13.67
C LYS A 438 11.46 -0.89 14.09
N LEU A 439 11.69 0.21 13.37
CA LEU A 439 12.72 1.18 13.72
C LEU A 439 12.40 1.88 15.05
N ILE A 440 11.13 2.23 15.29
CA ILE A 440 10.68 2.80 16.56
C ILE A 440 10.93 1.82 17.71
N ARG A 441 10.55 0.53 17.54
CA ARG A 441 10.80 -0.51 18.56
C ARG A 441 12.29 -0.71 18.85
N GLN A 442 13.14 -0.68 17.82
CA GLN A 442 14.60 -0.79 17.99
C GLN A 442 15.20 0.37 18.78
N THR A 443 14.71 1.59 18.56
CA THR A 443 15.12 2.78 19.34
C THR A 443 14.72 2.63 20.81
N ASP A 444 13.61 1.96 21.09
CA ASP A 444 13.14 1.65 22.44
C ASP A 444 13.83 0.43 23.10
N GLY A 445 14.80 -0.18 22.42
CA GLY A 445 15.57 -1.31 22.96
C GLY A 445 14.85 -2.67 22.84
N ILE A 446 13.79 -2.78 22.05
CA ILE A 446 13.19 -4.07 21.70
C ILE A 446 13.98 -4.69 20.55
N GLN A 447 14.73 -5.75 20.85
CA GLN A 447 15.31 -6.65 19.85
C GLN A 447 14.29 -7.75 19.54
N GLU A 448 13.97 -7.92 18.26
CA GLU A 448 13.17 -9.03 17.74
C GLU A 448 14.05 -10.21 17.37
#